data_548435b3feab0344704bb3a997ef2194
#
_entry.id   548435b3feab0344704bb3a997ef2194
#
_cell.length_a   1.000
_cell.length_b   1.000
_cell.length_c   1.000
_cell.angle_alpha   90.00
_cell.angle_beta   90.00
_cell.angle_gamma   90.00
#
_symmetry.space_group_name_H-M   'P 1'
#
loop_
_entity.id
_entity.type
_entity.pdbx_description
1 polymer ?
#
loop_
_entity_poly.entity_id
_entity_poly.type
_entity_poly.pdbx_seq_one_letter_code
_entity_poly.pdbx_strand_id
1 'polypeptide(L)'
;MVAARLAWRTEADGVGGINAERLVFLDECGVLTTLSRLHGRSPRGTRACASAPFGHWTRVTVLGALGAAGIVGAMSVEAATSAPVFHAYLDAVLLPELRRTRPDAVLVMDNLPAHRASRVRALLDASGFAYRYLPAYSPDLNPIEPGWAKVKAELRRGAARTVDALHTACGPALTAITAQDAAGFFRHCGYSRPN
;
A
#
# COMPACT_ATOMS: atom_id res chain seq x y z
N MET A 1 21.68 1.49 10.72
CA MET A 1 20.45 0.84 10.19
C MET A 1 19.89 -0.23 11.13
N VAL A 2 20.68 -1.23 11.59
CA VAL A 2 20.17 -2.31 12.47
C VAL A 2 19.56 -1.77 13.78
N ALA A 3 20.23 -0.85 14.47
CA ALA A 3 19.73 -0.23 15.69
C ALA A 3 18.39 0.49 15.50
N ALA A 4 18.23 1.29 14.42
CA ALA A 4 16.98 1.99 14.15
C ALA A 4 15.80 1.04 13.85
N ARG A 5 16.06 -0.11 13.25
CA ARG A 5 15.05 -1.14 12.96
C ARG A 5 14.65 -1.92 14.22
N LEU A 6 15.60 -2.12 15.14
CA LEU A 6 15.29 -2.72 16.45
C LEU A 6 14.47 -1.75 17.29
N ALA A 7 14.94 -0.49 17.40
CA ALA A 7 14.23 0.58 18.11
C ALA A 7 12.79 0.75 17.58
N TRP A 8 12.59 0.71 16.26
CA TRP A 8 11.26 0.75 15.64
C TRP A 8 10.28 -0.29 16.22
N ARG A 9 10.76 -1.49 16.50
CA ARG A 9 9.91 -2.58 17.01
C ARG A 9 9.73 -2.56 18.52
N THR A 10 10.68 -1.99 19.26
CA THR A 10 10.75 -2.11 20.73
C THR A 10 10.46 -0.82 21.47
N GLU A 11 10.67 0.34 20.84
CA GLU A 11 10.55 1.65 21.49
C GLU A 11 9.21 2.31 21.22
N ALA A 12 8.78 3.20 22.12
CA ALA A 12 7.52 3.92 22.04
C ALA A 12 7.46 4.90 20.87
N ASP A 13 8.61 5.42 20.41
CA ASP A 13 8.71 6.29 19.23
C ASP A 13 8.53 5.53 17.90
N GLY A 14 8.63 4.19 17.95
CA GLY A 14 8.26 3.29 16.86
C GLY A 14 6.87 2.70 17.08
N VAL A 15 6.78 1.37 17.02
CA VAL A 15 5.53 0.61 17.23
C VAL A 15 5.60 -0.31 18.46
N GLY A 16 6.64 -0.16 19.29
CA GLY A 16 6.81 -0.94 20.51
C GLY A 16 5.61 -0.77 21.44
N GLY A 17 5.00 -1.88 21.83
CA GLY A 17 3.81 -1.90 22.71
C GLY A 17 2.49 -1.52 22.01
N ILE A 18 2.47 -1.17 20.71
CA ILE A 18 1.24 -0.89 19.99
C ILE A 18 0.63 -2.22 19.51
N ASN A 19 -0.67 -2.44 19.79
CA ASN A 19 -1.39 -3.58 19.23
C ASN A 19 -1.40 -3.50 17.70
N ALA A 20 -0.95 -4.56 17.03
CA ALA A 20 -0.89 -4.64 15.57
C ALA A 20 -2.23 -4.37 14.88
N GLU A 21 -3.36 -4.62 15.54
CA GLU A 21 -4.69 -4.33 15.01
C GLU A 21 -4.96 -2.82 14.84
N ARG A 22 -4.27 -1.98 15.59
CA ARG A 22 -4.36 -0.52 15.46
C ARG A 22 -3.48 0.04 14.34
N LEU A 23 -2.48 -0.72 13.88
CA LEU A 23 -1.56 -0.25 12.85
C LEU A 23 -2.26 -0.22 11.49
N VAL A 24 -2.09 0.88 10.77
CA VAL A 24 -2.56 1.08 9.40
C VAL A 24 -1.39 1.59 8.57
N PHE A 25 -0.93 0.78 7.64
CA PHE A 25 0.23 1.05 6.79
C PHE A 25 -0.20 1.70 5.48
N LEU A 26 0.36 2.87 5.20
CA LEU A 26 0.08 3.68 4.02
C LEU A 26 1.25 3.59 3.06
N ASP A 27 0.93 3.50 1.77
CA ASP A 27 1.93 3.51 0.71
C ASP A 27 1.28 3.76 -0.65
N GLU A 28 2.10 3.91 -1.69
CA GLU A 28 1.65 4.04 -3.06
C GLU A 28 2.29 3.04 -4.00
N CYS A 29 1.56 2.73 -5.05
CA CYS A 29 1.97 1.76 -6.05
C CYS A 29 1.69 2.29 -7.46
N GLY A 30 2.74 2.42 -8.27
CA GLY A 30 2.59 2.70 -9.70
C GLY A 30 2.18 1.46 -10.48
N VAL A 31 1.12 1.59 -11.29
CA VAL A 31 0.65 0.56 -12.22
C VAL A 31 0.55 1.13 -13.63
N LEU A 32 0.79 0.30 -14.63
CA LEU A 32 0.90 0.72 -16.03
C LEU A 32 -0.16 0.03 -16.88
N THR A 33 -0.64 0.69 -17.93
CA THR A 33 -1.52 0.09 -18.95
C THR A 33 -0.85 -1.04 -19.73
N THR A 34 0.48 -1.18 -19.62
CA THR A 34 1.27 -2.26 -20.23
C THR A 34 1.49 -3.46 -19.31
N LEU A 35 0.89 -3.50 -18.11
CA LEU A 35 1.03 -4.62 -17.20
C LEU A 35 0.65 -5.94 -17.90
N SER A 36 1.60 -6.88 -17.94
CA SER A 36 1.46 -8.19 -18.58
C SER A 36 1.85 -9.29 -17.62
N ARG A 37 1.35 -10.49 -17.85
CA ARG A 37 1.73 -11.68 -17.06
C ARG A 37 3.23 -11.90 -17.17
N LEU A 38 3.89 -12.17 -16.05
CA LEU A 38 5.33 -12.40 -15.98
C LEU A 38 5.70 -13.87 -16.29
N HIS A 39 4.74 -14.77 -16.13
CA HIS A 39 4.94 -16.21 -16.28
C HIS A 39 3.79 -16.83 -17.10
N GLY A 40 4.10 -17.80 -17.92
CA GLY A 40 3.18 -18.66 -18.65
C GLY A 40 3.52 -20.12 -18.44
N ARG A 41 2.59 -21.00 -18.77
CA ARG A 41 2.80 -22.45 -18.78
C ARG A 41 2.59 -22.99 -20.20
N SER A 42 3.43 -23.91 -20.62
CA SER A 42 3.32 -24.65 -21.89
C SER A 42 3.63 -26.12 -21.64
N PRO A 43 3.25 -27.04 -22.54
CA PRO A 43 3.66 -28.42 -22.47
C PRO A 43 5.18 -28.56 -22.38
N ARG A 44 5.65 -29.62 -21.72
CA ARG A 44 7.10 -29.89 -21.60
C ARG A 44 7.74 -29.95 -22.99
N GLY A 45 8.87 -29.25 -23.13
CA GLY A 45 9.60 -29.16 -24.40
C GLY A 45 9.11 -28.06 -25.35
N THR A 46 8.05 -27.32 -25.02
CA THR A 46 7.58 -26.20 -25.83
C THR A 46 7.75 -24.86 -25.10
N ARG A 47 7.98 -23.77 -25.86
CA ARG A 47 8.10 -22.42 -25.30
C ARG A 47 6.72 -21.83 -25.05
N ALA A 48 6.51 -21.26 -23.87
CA ALA A 48 5.35 -20.42 -23.60
C ALA A 48 5.52 -19.08 -24.35
N CYS A 49 4.59 -18.76 -25.24
CA CYS A 49 4.56 -17.49 -25.97
C CYS A 49 3.32 -16.68 -25.53
N ALA A 50 3.49 -15.37 -25.40
CA ALA A 50 2.41 -14.43 -25.15
C ALA A 50 2.71 -13.10 -25.84
N SER A 51 1.66 -12.35 -26.21
CA SER A 51 1.77 -10.99 -26.70
C SER A 51 1.85 -10.03 -25.51
N ALA A 52 2.76 -9.08 -25.58
CA ALA A 52 2.83 -7.95 -24.64
C ALA A 52 2.55 -6.64 -25.39
N PRO A 53 1.83 -5.68 -24.80
CA PRO A 53 1.63 -4.38 -25.41
C PRO A 53 2.97 -3.67 -25.56
N PHE A 54 3.17 -3.09 -26.74
CA PHE A 54 4.34 -2.29 -27.09
C PHE A 54 3.89 -0.87 -27.45
N GLY A 55 4.70 0.14 -27.12
CA GLY A 55 4.42 1.54 -27.43
C GLY A 55 4.12 2.37 -26.19
N HIS A 56 3.26 3.38 -26.37
CA HIS A 56 2.92 4.32 -25.29
C HIS A 56 2.22 3.64 -24.11
N TRP A 57 2.65 3.98 -22.92
CA TRP A 57 2.06 3.51 -21.66
C TRP A 57 1.68 4.70 -20.78
N THR A 58 0.60 4.57 -20.06
CA THR A 58 0.19 5.53 -19.04
C THR A 58 0.34 4.90 -17.65
N ARG A 59 0.78 5.72 -16.70
CA ARG A 59 0.90 5.33 -15.30
C ARG A 59 -0.32 5.81 -14.52
N VAL A 60 -0.91 4.92 -13.78
CA VAL A 60 -1.86 5.23 -12.71
C VAL A 60 -1.16 4.97 -11.38
N THR A 61 -1.25 5.90 -10.45
CA THR A 61 -0.80 5.73 -9.07
C THR A 61 -1.99 5.27 -8.24
N VAL A 62 -1.80 4.20 -7.49
CA VAL A 62 -2.76 3.71 -6.49
C VAL A 62 -2.20 4.00 -5.12
N LEU A 63 -2.88 4.83 -4.35
CA LEU A 63 -2.59 5.06 -2.93
C LEU A 63 -3.49 4.15 -2.12
N GLY A 64 -2.97 3.56 -1.06
CA GLY A 64 -3.73 2.64 -0.23
C GLY A 64 -3.28 2.61 1.22
N ALA A 65 -4.17 2.13 2.06
CA ALA A 65 -3.91 1.89 3.47
C ALA A 65 -4.32 0.45 3.82
N LEU A 66 -3.40 -0.31 4.42
CA LEU A 66 -3.59 -1.69 4.84
C LEU A 66 -3.65 -1.77 6.37
N GLY A 67 -4.74 -2.26 6.88
CA GLY A 67 -4.88 -2.69 8.28
C GLY A 67 -4.84 -4.21 8.41
N ALA A 68 -4.89 -4.73 9.64
CA ALA A 68 -4.82 -6.17 9.92
C ALA A 68 -5.98 -7.00 9.31
N ALA A 69 -7.09 -6.35 8.93
CA ALA A 69 -8.24 -6.99 8.30
C ALA A 69 -8.33 -6.79 6.78
N GLY A 70 -7.38 -6.10 6.15
CA GLY A 70 -7.37 -5.80 4.71
C GLY A 70 -7.23 -4.32 4.41
N ILE A 71 -7.55 -3.94 3.18
CA ILE A 71 -7.50 -2.54 2.73
C ILE A 71 -8.58 -1.71 3.45
N VAL A 72 -8.17 -0.60 4.05
CA VAL A 72 -9.05 0.33 4.78
C VAL A 72 -9.58 1.42 3.85
N GLY A 73 -8.72 1.94 2.98
CA GLY A 73 -9.10 2.97 2.02
C GLY A 73 -8.08 3.05 0.90
N ALA A 74 -8.53 3.34 -0.31
CA ALA A 74 -7.66 3.48 -1.46
C ALA A 74 -8.18 4.52 -2.45
N MET A 75 -7.25 5.11 -3.21
CA MET A 75 -7.51 6.06 -4.28
C MET A 75 -6.60 5.75 -5.47
N SER A 76 -7.11 5.86 -6.69
CA SER A 76 -6.28 5.77 -7.89
C SER A 76 -6.34 7.08 -8.66
N VAL A 77 -5.19 7.52 -9.19
CA VAL A 77 -5.06 8.81 -9.88
C VAL A 77 -4.07 8.69 -11.04
N GLU A 78 -4.38 9.36 -12.16
CA GLU A 78 -3.45 9.51 -13.29
C GLU A 78 -2.47 10.64 -13.01
N ALA A 79 -1.62 10.47 -12.00
CA ALA A 79 -0.58 11.41 -11.62
C ALA A 79 0.56 10.68 -10.90
N ALA A 80 1.72 11.30 -10.84
CA ALA A 80 2.77 10.87 -9.92
C ALA A 80 2.40 11.22 -8.48
N THR A 81 2.89 10.43 -7.52
CA THR A 81 2.77 10.78 -6.11
C THR A 81 3.45 12.11 -5.82
N SER A 82 2.70 13.02 -5.24
CA SER A 82 3.16 14.34 -4.82
C SER A 82 2.48 14.71 -3.50
N ALA A 83 3.03 15.69 -2.79
CA ALA A 83 2.43 16.14 -1.53
C ALA A 83 0.96 16.58 -1.67
N PRO A 84 0.53 17.30 -2.73
CA PRO A 84 -0.88 17.57 -2.96
C PRO A 84 -1.75 16.33 -3.14
N VAL A 85 -1.29 15.35 -3.93
CA VAL A 85 -2.02 14.10 -4.19
C VAL A 85 -2.15 13.28 -2.90
N PHE A 86 -1.05 13.13 -2.15
CA PHE A 86 -1.07 12.41 -0.88
C PHE A 86 -1.95 13.10 0.17
N HIS A 87 -1.89 14.45 0.23
CA HIS A 87 -2.79 15.23 1.08
C HIS A 87 -4.26 15.00 0.73
N ALA A 88 -4.62 15.06 -0.56
CA ALA A 88 -5.99 14.83 -1.00
C ALA A 88 -6.49 13.42 -0.66
N TYR A 89 -5.63 12.40 -0.79
CA TYR A 89 -5.94 11.03 -0.37
C TYR A 89 -6.23 10.93 1.13
N LEU A 90 -5.38 11.54 1.97
CA LEU A 90 -5.60 11.57 3.41
C LEU A 90 -6.90 12.28 3.77
N ASP A 91 -7.11 13.47 3.25
CA ASP A 91 -8.22 14.35 3.61
C ASP A 91 -9.59 13.82 3.14
N ALA A 92 -9.65 13.43 1.86
CA ALA A 92 -10.91 13.05 1.24
C ALA A 92 -11.28 11.55 1.40
N VAL A 93 -10.29 10.67 1.63
CA VAL A 93 -10.53 9.22 1.62
C VAL A 93 -10.19 8.59 2.96
N LEU A 94 -8.93 8.67 3.39
CA LEU A 94 -8.47 7.82 4.49
C LEU A 94 -8.92 8.32 5.85
N LEU A 95 -8.73 9.59 6.18
CA LEU A 95 -9.07 10.11 7.52
C LEU A 95 -10.58 10.05 7.82
N PRO A 96 -11.50 10.36 6.89
CA PRO A 96 -12.93 10.13 7.10
C PRO A 96 -13.25 8.67 7.37
N GLU A 97 -12.68 7.75 6.62
CA GLU A 97 -12.92 6.31 6.78
C GLU A 97 -12.38 5.78 8.12
N LEU A 98 -11.20 6.24 8.54
CA LEU A 98 -10.63 5.86 9.84
C LEU A 98 -11.45 6.39 11.01
N ARG A 99 -11.94 7.63 10.94
CA ARG A 99 -12.83 8.17 11.98
C ARG A 99 -14.08 7.32 12.15
N ARG A 100 -14.60 6.78 11.05
CA ARG A 100 -15.81 5.95 11.05
C ARG A 100 -15.55 4.52 11.55
N THR A 101 -14.40 3.91 11.19
CA THR A 101 -14.17 2.47 11.35
C THR A 101 -13.09 2.11 12.35
N ARG A 102 -12.09 3.00 12.57
CA ARG A 102 -10.88 2.75 13.37
C ARG A 102 -10.38 4.03 14.06
N PRO A 103 -11.15 4.61 15.00
CA PRO A 103 -10.81 5.90 15.62
C PRO A 103 -9.52 5.87 16.45
N ASP A 104 -9.03 4.70 16.82
CA ASP A 104 -7.80 4.48 17.58
C ASP A 104 -6.60 4.04 16.70
N ALA A 105 -6.74 4.14 15.36
CA ALA A 105 -5.68 3.75 14.43
C ALA A 105 -4.38 4.54 14.65
N VAL A 106 -3.26 3.87 14.39
CA VAL A 106 -1.93 4.48 14.30
C VAL A 106 -1.45 4.35 12.86
N LEU A 107 -1.25 5.47 12.19
CA LEU A 107 -0.83 5.53 10.80
C LEU A 107 0.67 5.28 10.69
N VAL A 108 1.06 4.43 9.77
CA VAL A 108 2.46 4.13 9.48
C VAL A 108 2.73 4.35 8.01
N MET A 109 3.75 5.14 7.69
CA MET A 109 4.12 5.46 6.32
C MET A 109 5.65 5.54 6.18
N ASP A 110 6.14 5.49 4.97
CA ASP A 110 7.56 5.67 4.72
C ASP A 110 8.00 7.14 4.82
N ASN A 111 9.29 7.38 4.65
CA ASN A 111 9.93 8.69 4.78
C ASN A 111 9.99 9.48 3.47
N LEU A 112 9.13 9.24 2.49
CA LEU A 112 9.15 10.01 1.25
C LEU A 112 8.93 11.51 1.50
N PRO A 113 9.57 12.39 0.71
CA PRO A 113 9.38 13.83 0.83
C PRO A 113 7.91 14.28 0.75
N ALA A 114 7.11 13.59 -0.07
CA ALA A 114 5.68 13.86 -0.20
C ALA A 114 4.93 13.63 1.13
N HIS A 115 5.27 12.56 1.87
CA HIS A 115 4.66 12.20 3.15
C HIS A 115 5.10 13.15 4.29
N ARG A 116 6.28 13.74 4.18
CA ARG A 116 6.85 14.66 5.18
C ARG A 116 6.60 16.13 4.89
N ALA A 117 5.91 16.45 3.80
CA ALA A 117 5.59 17.81 3.44
C ALA A 117 4.82 18.53 4.57
N SER A 118 5.10 19.83 4.78
CA SER A 118 4.50 20.60 5.88
C SER A 118 2.97 20.54 5.88
N ARG A 119 2.35 20.64 4.70
CA ARG A 119 0.89 20.55 4.55
C ARG A 119 0.33 19.18 4.97
N VAL A 120 1.05 18.09 4.70
CA VAL A 120 0.64 16.72 5.08
C VAL A 120 0.76 16.57 6.60
N ARG A 121 1.86 17.00 7.18
CA ARG A 121 2.04 16.97 8.63
C ARG A 121 0.98 17.80 9.35
N ALA A 122 0.71 19.02 8.89
CA ALA A 122 -0.33 19.88 9.47
C ALA A 122 -1.71 19.18 9.45
N LEU A 123 -2.06 18.48 8.36
CA LEU A 123 -3.31 17.72 8.29
C LEU A 123 -3.31 16.54 9.26
N LEU A 124 -2.21 15.78 9.36
CA LEU A 124 -2.09 14.66 10.29
C LEU A 124 -2.15 15.13 11.74
N ASP A 125 -1.45 16.19 12.09
CA ASP A 125 -1.45 16.78 13.44
C ASP A 125 -2.87 17.28 13.83
N ALA A 126 -3.58 17.90 12.90
CA ALA A 126 -4.96 18.33 13.10
C ALA A 126 -5.97 17.18 13.13
N SER A 127 -5.63 16.02 12.57
CA SER A 127 -6.54 14.86 12.47
C SER A 127 -6.82 14.18 13.81
N GLY A 128 -5.90 14.31 14.77
CA GLY A 128 -5.93 13.61 16.07
C GLY A 128 -5.42 12.16 16.03
N PHE A 129 -5.10 11.61 14.84
CA PHE A 129 -4.51 10.27 14.73
C PHE A 129 -3.01 10.29 15.06
N ALA A 130 -2.56 9.32 15.84
CA ALA A 130 -1.14 9.07 15.97
C ALA A 130 -0.55 8.58 14.65
N TYR A 131 0.65 9.04 14.30
CA TYR A 131 1.34 8.55 13.11
C TYR A 131 2.83 8.33 13.35
N ARG A 132 3.44 7.47 12.55
CA ARG A 132 4.85 7.09 12.64
C ARG A 132 5.43 6.97 11.23
N TYR A 133 6.73 7.26 11.11
CA TYR A 133 7.48 7.03 9.88
C TYR A 133 8.35 5.80 10.03
N LEU A 134 8.29 4.88 9.05
CA LEU A 134 9.18 3.72 8.98
C LEU A 134 10.64 4.15 8.99
N PRO A 135 11.55 3.35 9.53
CA PRO A 135 12.98 3.56 9.34
C PRO A 135 13.30 3.63 7.84
N ALA A 136 14.26 4.49 7.48
CA ALA A 136 14.67 4.64 6.09
C ALA A 136 15.10 3.29 5.49
N TYR A 137 14.76 3.07 4.21
CA TYR A 137 15.10 1.84 3.46
C TYR A 137 14.65 0.54 4.14
N SER A 138 13.44 0.50 4.68
CA SER A 138 12.88 -0.66 5.37
C SER A 138 11.54 -1.13 4.79
N PRO A 139 11.46 -1.46 3.49
CA PRO A 139 10.21 -1.94 2.87
C PRO A 139 9.75 -3.28 3.45
N ASP A 140 10.66 -4.09 3.97
CA ASP A 140 10.37 -5.35 4.66
C ASP A 140 9.65 -5.17 6.00
N LEU A 141 9.60 -3.95 6.54
CA LEU A 141 8.77 -3.57 7.68
C LEU A 141 7.39 -3.03 7.26
N ASN A 142 7.10 -2.98 5.96
CA ASN A 142 5.85 -2.44 5.44
C ASN A 142 4.92 -3.53 4.90
N PRO A 143 3.89 -3.97 5.66
CA PRO A 143 2.97 -5.04 5.23
C PRO A 143 2.18 -4.76 3.96
N ILE A 144 2.05 -3.52 3.53
CA ILE A 144 1.35 -3.18 2.28
C ILE A 144 2.17 -3.54 1.04
N GLU A 145 3.51 -3.65 1.13
CA GLU A 145 4.37 -4.00 0.00
C GLU A 145 4.05 -5.40 -0.60
N PRO A 146 3.96 -6.49 0.20
CA PRO A 146 3.46 -7.75 -0.34
C PRO A 146 2.00 -7.66 -0.79
N GLY A 147 1.19 -6.76 -0.23
CA GLY A 147 -0.15 -6.43 -0.71
C GLY A 147 -0.12 -5.88 -2.14
N TRP A 148 0.80 -4.95 -2.44
CA TRP A 148 1.00 -4.43 -3.80
C TRP A 148 1.42 -5.50 -4.79
N ALA A 149 2.23 -6.48 -4.38
CA ALA A 149 2.59 -7.61 -5.23
C ALA A 149 1.34 -8.42 -5.65
N LYS A 150 0.41 -8.66 -4.71
CA LYS A 150 -0.86 -9.34 -4.99
C LYS A 150 -1.76 -8.48 -5.90
N VAL A 151 -1.94 -7.19 -5.60
CA VAL A 151 -2.70 -6.26 -6.45
C VAL A 151 -2.15 -6.24 -7.88
N LYS A 152 -0.83 -6.11 -8.05
CA LYS A 152 -0.20 -6.14 -9.38
C LYS A 152 -0.43 -7.48 -10.10
N ALA A 153 -0.47 -8.60 -9.38
CA ALA A 153 -0.76 -9.90 -9.98
C ALA A 153 -2.20 -9.97 -10.51
N GLU A 154 -3.19 -9.45 -9.77
CA GLU A 154 -4.58 -9.36 -10.22
C GLU A 154 -4.71 -8.44 -11.44
N LEU A 155 -4.11 -7.25 -11.40
CA LEU A 155 -4.14 -6.31 -12.53
C LEU A 155 -3.49 -6.90 -13.79
N ARG A 156 -2.37 -7.66 -13.65
CA ARG A 156 -1.75 -8.39 -14.78
C ARG A 156 -2.69 -9.45 -15.35
N ARG A 157 -3.50 -10.08 -14.50
CA ARG A 157 -4.48 -11.09 -14.95
C ARG A 157 -5.61 -10.43 -15.73
N GLY A 158 -6.09 -9.28 -15.27
CA GLY A 158 -7.15 -8.48 -15.91
C GLY A 158 -6.72 -7.83 -17.23
N ALA A 159 -5.42 -7.59 -17.42
CA ALA A 159 -4.82 -7.05 -18.65
C ALA A 159 -5.49 -5.76 -19.15
N ALA A 160 -5.86 -4.84 -18.25
CA ALA A 160 -6.41 -3.52 -18.61
C ALA A 160 -5.43 -2.72 -19.49
N ARG A 161 -5.91 -2.18 -20.61
CA ARG A 161 -5.11 -1.51 -21.64
C ARG A 161 -5.41 -0.02 -21.79
N THR A 162 -6.45 0.48 -21.13
CA THR A 162 -6.79 1.89 -21.06
C THR A 162 -6.74 2.38 -19.63
N VAL A 163 -6.61 3.67 -19.43
CA VAL A 163 -6.60 4.30 -18.11
C VAL A 163 -7.89 3.99 -17.35
N ASP A 164 -9.05 4.19 -17.99
CA ASP A 164 -10.36 3.94 -17.38
C ASP A 164 -10.53 2.47 -16.97
N ALA A 165 -10.12 1.54 -17.85
CA ALA A 165 -10.16 0.11 -17.53
C ALA A 165 -9.23 -0.24 -16.37
N LEU A 166 -8.06 0.43 -16.27
CA LEU A 166 -7.12 0.23 -15.18
C LEU A 166 -7.67 0.78 -13.86
N HIS A 167 -8.26 1.98 -13.85
CA HIS A 167 -8.96 2.54 -12.69
C HIS A 167 -10.07 1.59 -12.21
N THR A 168 -10.91 1.13 -13.14
CA THR A 168 -11.99 0.18 -12.83
C THR A 168 -11.44 -1.14 -12.25
N ALA A 169 -10.32 -1.64 -12.76
CA ALA A 169 -9.71 -2.89 -12.30
C ALA A 169 -9.04 -2.76 -10.91
N CYS A 170 -8.67 -1.56 -10.46
CA CYS A 170 -8.03 -1.35 -9.16
C CYS A 170 -8.93 -1.76 -7.99
N GLY A 171 -10.23 -1.44 -8.03
CA GLY A 171 -11.17 -1.80 -6.96
C GLY A 171 -11.20 -3.30 -6.67
N PRO A 172 -11.56 -4.15 -7.65
CA PRO A 172 -11.54 -5.61 -7.49
C PRO A 172 -10.16 -6.16 -7.08
N ALA A 173 -9.07 -5.61 -7.63
CA ALA A 173 -7.71 -6.04 -7.29
C ALA A 173 -7.35 -5.75 -5.81
N LEU A 174 -7.78 -4.62 -5.28
CA LEU A 174 -7.60 -4.25 -3.87
C LEU A 174 -8.47 -5.13 -2.95
N THR A 175 -9.72 -5.38 -3.33
CA THR A 175 -10.65 -6.25 -2.60
C THR A 175 -10.18 -7.73 -2.58
N ALA A 176 -9.33 -8.14 -3.51
CA ALA A 176 -8.73 -9.47 -3.50
C ALA A 176 -7.77 -9.69 -2.33
N ILE A 177 -7.33 -8.64 -1.63
CA ILE A 177 -6.57 -8.77 -0.37
C ILE A 177 -7.56 -9.12 0.74
N THR A 178 -7.54 -10.39 1.14
CA THR A 178 -8.38 -10.90 2.22
C THR A 178 -7.82 -10.57 3.60
N ALA A 179 -8.60 -10.72 4.66
CA ALA A 179 -8.13 -10.61 6.04
C ALA A 179 -7.01 -11.64 6.36
N GLN A 180 -7.09 -12.83 5.76
CA GLN A 180 -6.05 -13.85 5.90
C GLN A 180 -4.72 -13.42 5.25
N ASP A 181 -4.78 -12.80 4.07
CA ASP A 181 -3.60 -12.21 3.42
C ASP A 181 -2.99 -11.12 4.29
N ALA A 182 -3.80 -10.15 4.73
CA ALA A 182 -3.35 -9.06 5.57
C ALA A 182 -2.67 -9.56 6.85
N ALA A 183 -3.29 -10.51 7.55
CA ALA A 183 -2.69 -11.14 8.72
C ALA A 183 -1.37 -11.86 8.38
N GLY A 184 -1.27 -12.49 7.21
CA GLY A 184 -0.04 -13.08 6.69
C GLY A 184 1.06 -12.04 6.45
N PHE A 185 0.72 -10.92 5.83
CA PHE A 185 1.65 -9.81 5.55
C PHE A 185 2.16 -9.18 6.84
N PHE A 186 1.26 -8.93 7.80
CA PHE A 186 1.65 -8.43 9.12
C PHE A 186 2.62 -9.36 9.82
N ARG A 187 2.34 -10.67 9.87
CA ARG A 187 3.26 -11.66 10.46
C ARG A 187 4.61 -11.69 9.75
N HIS A 188 4.62 -11.65 8.41
CA HIS A 188 5.84 -11.63 7.61
C HIS A 188 6.73 -10.44 7.96
N CYS A 189 6.15 -9.27 8.16
CA CYS A 189 6.85 -8.05 8.57
C CYS A 189 7.15 -7.99 10.08
N GLY A 190 6.78 -9.01 10.87
CA GLY A 190 7.07 -9.12 12.31
C GLY A 190 6.08 -8.38 13.21
N TYR A 191 4.88 -8.06 12.72
CA TYR A 191 3.77 -7.53 13.51
C TYR A 191 2.83 -8.67 13.88
N SER A 192 3.12 -9.35 14.99
CA SER A 192 2.26 -10.41 15.53
C SER A 192 1.22 -9.82 16.47
N ARG A 193 0.05 -10.48 16.57
CA ARG A 193 -0.84 -10.22 17.70
C ARG A 193 -0.09 -10.56 18.98
N PRO A 194 -0.18 -9.76 20.06
CA PRO A 194 0.21 -10.25 21.37
C PRO A 194 -0.68 -11.48 21.69
N ASN A 195 -0.02 -12.56 22.15
CA ASN A 195 -0.71 -13.73 22.68
C ASN A 195 -1.54 -13.36 23.89
#